data_a61773913c927ed6803919565fe630df
#
_entry.id   a61773913c927ed6803919565fe630df
#
_cell.length_a   1.000
_cell.length_b   1.000
_cell.length_c   1.000
_cell.angle_alpha   90.00
_cell.angle_beta   90.00
_cell.angle_gamma   90.00
#
_symmetry.space_group_name_H-M   'P 1'
#
loop_
_entity.id
_entity.type
_entity.pdbx_description
1 polymer ?
#
loop_
_entity_poly.entity_id
_entity_poly.type
_entity_poly.pdbx_seq_one_letter_code
_entity_poly.pdbx_strand_id
1 'polypeptide(L)'
;MIITLALLIFLALLSLAASFVNGGLGYGYSSLSVPVAILVIANRIINPVYVLVEACMNTVMLGLAGKANIKATFRRVIPIVLPIVPGVIVGSYLLNLVAPLWVKFFVYAALLPLIFLQAAGFRKPIKKESAAGVPLGMGIGLLYSITTISGPPIALFWSNQGMAKNEFKAAVAQVRIAESYITCISYAILGLFTATTFQLFTITAVPVLLGIPLGMFIVSKIAAETFRRFAMAFNAGVVGFGLSQVFLNLFNMTAVFSYSFWALVIAIDLALLYRYMKDRSKTLEPKIVEVPVARSS
;
A
#
# COMPACT_ATOMS: atom_id res chain seq x y z
N MET A 1 17.18 -20.30 7.45
CA MET A 1 16.21 -19.71 8.40
C MET A 1 15.36 -20.83 8.95
N ILE A 2 15.24 -20.96 10.26
CA ILE A 2 14.35 -21.96 10.88
C ILE A 2 12.93 -21.34 10.84
N ILE A 3 12.04 -22.01 10.10
CA ILE A 3 10.62 -21.62 10.06
C ILE A 3 9.96 -22.17 11.32
N THR A 4 9.67 -21.30 12.28
CA THR A 4 9.00 -21.66 13.53
C THR A 4 7.48 -21.55 13.36
N LEU A 5 6.72 -22.33 14.14
CA LEU A 5 5.26 -22.24 14.16
C LEU A 5 4.80 -20.82 14.50
N ALA A 6 5.48 -20.13 15.41
CA ALA A 6 5.18 -18.75 15.75
C ALA A 6 5.30 -17.80 14.55
N LEU A 7 6.31 -17.97 13.70
CA LEU A 7 6.47 -17.17 12.47
C LEU A 7 5.32 -17.44 11.48
N LEU A 8 4.89 -18.69 11.34
CA LEU A 8 3.80 -19.04 10.45
C LEU A 8 2.48 -18.43 10.90
N ILE A 9 2.17 -18.51 12.19
CA ILE A 9 0.97 -17.89 12.78
C ILE A 9 1.04 -16.36 12.61
N PHE A 10 2.19 -15.74 12.88
CA PHE A 10 2.40 -14.31 12.69
C PHE A 10 2.13 -13.89 11.24
N LEU A 11 2.70 -14.58 10.25
CA LEU A 11 2.49 -14.26 8.84
C LEU A 11 1.05 -14.48 8.39
N ALA A 12 0.38 -15.51 8.89
CA ALA A 12 -1.03 -15.76 8.61
C ALA A 12 -1.94 -14.65 9.15
N LEU A 13 -1.73 -14.23 10.41
CA LEU A 13 -2.49 -13.13 11.02
C LEU A 13 -2.21 -11.78 10.33
N LEU A 14 -0.94 -11.54 9.99
CA LEU A 14 -0.54 -10.35 9.26
C LEU A 14 -1.19 -10.30 7.87
N SER A 15 -1.23 -11.44 7.14
CA SER A 15 -1.90 -11.55 5.85
C SER A 15 -3.40 -11.35 5.96
N LEU A 16 -4.03 -11.87 7.00
CA LEU A 16 -5.45 -11.67 7.28
C LEU A 16 -5.76 -10.17 7.48
N ALA A 17 -5.00 -9.50 8.35
CA ALA A 17 -5.17 -8.08 8.62
C ALA A 17 -4.89 -7.21 7.37
N ALA A 18 -3.84 -7.51 6.63
CA ALA A 18 -3.48 -6.77 5.43
C ALA A 18 -4.49 -6.97 4.29
N SER A 19 -4.99 -8.18 4.10
CA SER A 19 -6.03 -8.46 3.09
C SER A 19 -7.39 -7.87 3.45
N PHE A 20 -7.71 -7.77 4.74
CA PHE A 20 -8.87 -7.03 5.24
C PHE A 20 -8.79 -5.55 4.81
N VAL A 21 -7.66 -4.89 5.01
CA VAL A 21 -7.44 -3.50 4.57
C VAL A 21 -7.57 -3.40 3.05
N ASN A 22 -6.96 -4.33 2.31
CA ASN A 22 -7.02 -4.35 0.85
C ASN A 22 -8.45 -4.53 0.31
N GLY A 23 -9.24 -5.42 0.89
CA GLY A 23 -10.64 -5.64 0.53
C GLY A 23 -11.48 -4.38 0.69
N GLY A 24 -11.26 -3.63 1.77
CA GLY A 24 -11.97 -2.38 2.04
C GLY A 24 -11.60 -1.24 1.10
N LEU A 25 -10.31 -0.98 0.93
CA LEU A 25 -9.78 0.16 0.19
C LEU A 25 -9.54 -0.13 -1.30
N GLY A 26 -9.37 -1.41 -1.68
CA GLY A 26 -8.94 -1.83 -3.02
C GLY A 26 -7.42 -1.85 -3.19
N TYR A 27 -6.66 -1.53 -2.14
CA TYR A 27 -5.20 -1.60 -2.06
C TYR A 27 -4.76 -1.66 -0.59
N GLY A 28 -3.46 -1.88 -0.33
CA GLY A 28 -2.90 -1.78 1.02
C GLY A 28 -2.38 -3.09 1.59
N TYR A 29 -2.55 -4.22 0.92
CA TYR A 29 -2.02 -5.51 1.40
C TYR A 29 -0.52 -5.41 1.69
N SER A 30 0.29 -5.17 0.67
CA SER A 30 1.74 -5.07 0.83
C SER A 30 2.18 -3.82 1.60
N SER A 31 1.46 -2.71 1.47
CA SER A 31 1.79 -1.48 2.21
C SER A 31 1.73 -1.68 3.72
N LEU A 32 0.89 -2.59 4.21
CA LEU A 32 0.77 -2.92 5.63
C LEU A 32 1.62 -4.14 5.98
N SER A 33 1.58 -5.21 5.17
CA SER A 33 2.25 -6.47 5.51
C SER A 33 3.77 -6.41 5.35
N VAL A 34 4.29 -5.77 4.29
CA VAL A 34 5.74 -5.74 4.04
C VAL A 34 6.51 -5.02 5.13
N PRO A 35 6.17 -3.78 5.53
CA PRO A 35 6.90 -3.08 6.59
C PRO A 35 6.99 -3.87 7.89
N VAL A 36 5.92 -4.58 8.24
CA VAL A 36 5.86 -5.42 9.43
C VAL A 36 6.66 -6.72 9.26
N ALA A 37 6.48 -7.40 8.11
CA ALA A 37 7.15 -8.67 7.86
C ALA A 37 8.68 -8.53 7.79
N ILE A 38 9.20 -7.46 7.16
CA ILE A 38 10.65 -7.28 7.01
C ILE A 38 11.37 -6.90 8.31
N LEU A 39 10.64 -6.65 9.41
CA LEU A 39 11.23 -6.56 10.73
C LEU A 39 11.81 -7.92 11.18
N VAL A 40 11.13 -9.01 10.83
CA VAL A 40 11.44 -10.35 11.32
C VAL A 40 11.97 -11.32 10.25
N ILE A 41 11.71 -11.03 8.96
CA ILE A 41 12.12 -11.89 7.83
C ILE A 41 12.83 -11.06 6.76
N ALA A 42 13.78 -11.67 6.06
CA ALA A 42 14.49 -10.96 4.99
C ALA A 42 13.58 -10.66 3.80
N ASN A 43 13.72 -9.47 3.24
CA ASN A 43 12.92 -9.00 2.11
C ASN A 43 13.01 -9.95 0.89
N ARG A 44 14.20 -10.52 0.62
CA ARG A 44 14.42 -11.50 -0.45
C ARG A 44 13.62 -12.80 -0.29
N ILE A 45 13.18 -13.11 0.92
CA ILE A 45 12.36 -14.31 1.20
C ILE A 45 10.88 -13.95 1.10
N ILE A 46 10.47 -12.83 1.69
CA ILE A 46 9.05 -12.48 1.79
C ILE A 46 8.49 -11.86 0.51
N ASN A 47 9.29 -11.12 -0.27
CA ASN A 47 8.80 -10.51 -1.51
C ASN A 47 8.31 -11.53 -2.54
N PRO A 48 9.06 -12.62 -2.87
CA PRO A 48 8.53 -13.65 -3.78
C PRO A 48 7.21 -14.26 -3.30
N VAL A 49 7.04 -14.43 -1.99
CA VAL A 49 5.78 -14.91 -1.39
C VAL A 49 4.65 -13.93 -1.67
N TYR A 50 4.86 -12.66 -1.37
CA TYR A 50 3.83 -11.64 -1.49
C TYR A 50 3.49 -11.31 -2.94
N VAL A 51 4.44 -11.39 -3.88
CA VAL A 51 4.16 -11.27 -5.32
C VAL A 51 3.17 -12.34 -5.77
N LEU A 52 3.34 -13.61 -5.35
CA LEU A 52 2.39 -14.68 -5.66
C LEU A 52 1.02 -14.45 -5.02
N VAL A 53 0.99 -14.08 -3.73
CA VAL A 53 -0.26 -13.76 -3.02
C VAL A 53 -1.00 -12.62 -3.73
N GLU A 54 -0.30 -11.56 -4.09
CA GLU A 54 -0.89 -10.40 -4.76
C GLU A 54 -1.32 -10.70 -6.19
N ALA A 55 -0.62 -11.55 -6.93
CA ALA A 55 -1.07 -12.00 -8.25
C ALA A 55 -2.44 -12.68 -8.17
N CYS A 56 -2.62 -13.60 -7.20
CA CYS A 56 -3.90 -14.25 -6.96
C CYS A 56 -4.97 -13.25 -6.47
N MET A 57 -4.62 -12.42 -5.48
CA MET A 57 -5.51 -11.44 -4.88
C MET A 57 -5.97 -10.39 -5.90
N ASN A 58 -5.05 -9.83 -6.70
CA ASN A 58 -5.36 -8.80 -7.69
C ASN A 58 -6.22 -9.36 -8.84
N THR A 59 -6.09 -10.65 -9.16
CA THR A 59 -6.99 -11.33 -10.11
C THR A 59 -8.43 -11.32 -9.58
N VAL A 60 -8.62 -11.68 -8.32
CA VAL A 60 -9.94 -11.61 -7.67
C VAL A 60 -10.46 -10.17 -7.64
N MET A 61 -9.63 -9.21 -7.24
CA MET A 61 -10.03 -7.80 -7.17
C MET A 61 -10.40 -7.23 -8.55
N LEU A 62 -9.70 -7.62 -9.62
CA LEU A 62 -10.04 -7.23 -10.98
C LEU A 62 -11.39 -7.81 -11.40
N GLY A 63 -11.67 -9.07 -11.09
CA GLY A 63 -12.97 -9.69 -11.34
C GLY A 63 -14.12 -8.97 -10.63
N LEU A 64 -13.90 -8.52 -9.39
CA LEU A 64 -14.88 -7.78 -8.58
C LEU A 64 -15.07 -6.32 -9.04
N ALA A 65 -14.13 -5.74 -9.79
CA ALA A 65 -14.21 -4.35 -10.26
C ALA A 65 -15.34 -4.11 -11.29
N GLY A 66 -15.78 -5.16 -12.00
CA GLY A 66 -16.83 -5.12 -13.00
C GLY A 66 -16.36 -4.63 -14.38
N LYS A 67 -16.83 -5.33 -15.43
CA LYS A 67 -16.39 -5.11 -16.82
C LYS A 67 -16.56 -3.67 -17.32
N ALA A 68 -17.65 -2.99 -16.96
CA ALA A 68 -17.91 -1.62 -17.36
C ALA A 68 -16.84 -0.64 -16.84
N ASN A 69 -16.48 -0.75 -15.56
CA ASN A 69 -15.45 0.09 -14.94
C ASN A 69 -14.05 -0.20 -15.49
N ILE A 70 -13.73 -1.47 -15.75
CA ILE A 70 -12.48 -1.89 -16.39
C ILE A 70 -12.36 -1.25 -17.78
N LYS A 71 -13.40 -1.33 -18.61
CA LYS A 71 -13.43 -0.74 -19.95
C LYS A 71 -13.29 0.78 -19.91
N ALA A 72 -13.96 1.43 -18.97
CA ALA A 72 -13.92 2.90 -18.81
C ALA A 72 -12.52 3.41 -18.45
N THR A 73 -11.76 2.66 -17.65
CA THR A 73 -10.44 3.08 -17.16
C THR A 73 -9.27 2.57 -18.00
N PHE A 74 -9.49 1.59 -18.88
CA PHE A 74 -8.44 0.89 -19.62
C PHE A 74 -7.46 1.81 -20.35
N ARG A 75 -7.96 2.80 -21.11
CA ARG A 75 -7.11 3.74 -21.86
C ARG A 75 -6.27 4.65 -20.95
N ARG A 76 -6.77 4.96 -19.75
CA ARG A 76 -6.06 5.78 -18.76
C ARG A 76 -4.94 4.99 -18.06
N VAL A 77 -5.10 3.68 -17.95
CA VAL A 77 -4.17 2.77 -17.27
C VAL A 77 -2.98 2.40 -18.15
N ILE A 78 -3.14 2.30 -19.46
CA ILE A 78 -2.08 1.90 -20.42
C ILE A 78 -0.77 2.70 -20.27
N PRO A 79 -0.79 4.06 -20.16
CA PRO A 79 0.44 4.85 -20.01
C PRO A 79 1.22 4.55 -18.74
N ILE A 80 0.58 3.92 -17.74
CA ILE A 80 1.22 3.47 -16.51
C ILE A 80 1.71 2.03 -16.67
N VAL A 81 0.90 1.15 -17.24
CA VAL A 81 1.18 -0.29 -17.32
C VAL A 81 2.38 -0.60 -18.24
N LEU A 82 2.48 0.05 -19.38
CA LEU A 82 3.58 -0.22 -20.30
C LEU A 82 4.97 0.08 -19.70
N PRO A 83 5.21 1.21 -19.03
CA PRO A 83 6.48 1.50 -18.39
C PRO A 83 6.76 0.69 -17.11
N ILE A 84 5.78 -0.05 -16.58
CA ILE A 84 6.02 -1.00 -15.48
C ILE A 84 7.05 -2.05 -15.89
N VAL A 85 7.02 -2.52 -17.13
CA VAL A 85 7.91 -3.59 -17.62
C VAL A 85 9.38 -3.29 -17.38
N PRO A 86 9.97 -2.20 -17.92
CA PRO A 86 11.37 -1.88 -17.66
C PRO A 86 11.63 -1.60 -16.17
N GLY A 87 10.69 -0.98 -15.45
CA GLY A 87 10.82 -0.76 -14.01
C GLY A 87 10.95 -2.06 -13.22
N VAL A 88 10.10 -3.05 -13.53
CA VAL A 88 10.14 -4.38 -12.90
C VAL A 88 11.43 -5.13 -13.22
N ILE A 89 11.89 -5.11 -14.47
CA ILE A 89 13.14 -5.76 -14.85
C ILE A 89 14.30 -5.23 -14.01
N VAL A 90 14.47 -3.91 -13.99
CA VAL A 90 15.54 -3.26 -13.21
C VAL A 90 15.41 -3.56 -11.72
N GLY A 91 14.21 -3.41 -11.16
CA GLY A 91 13.99 -3.62 -9.72
C GLY A 91 14.16 -5.08 -9.27
N SER A 92 13.73 -6.04 -10.08
CA SER A 92 13.93 -7.47 -9.79
C SER A 92 15.42 -7.83 -9.76
N TYR A 93 16.21 -7.24 -10.64
CA TYR A 93 17.67 -7.40 -10.66
C TYR A 93 18.30 -6.78 -9.40
N LEU A 94 17.89 -5.55 -9.06
CA LEU A 94 18.37 -4.84 -7.86
C LEU A 94 18.03 -5.59 -6.57
N LEU A 95 16.87 -6.21 -6.47
CA LEU A 95 16.50 -7.03 -5.30
C LEU A 95 17.55 -8.12 -5.02
N ASN A 96 18.15 -8.68 -6.07
CA ASN A 96 19.15 -9.73 -5.95
C ASN A 96 20.56 -9.21 -5.64
N LEU A 97 20.89 -8.00 -6.07
CA LEU A 97 22.22 -7.39 -5.92
C LEU A 97 22.37 -6.57 -4.63
N VAL A 98 21.33 -5.87 -4.23
CA VAL A 98 21.38 -4.92 -3.11
C VAL A 98 21.33 -5.64 -1.76
N ALA A 99 22.20 -5.26 -0.83
CA ALA A 99 22.21 -5.84 0.51
C ALA A 99 20.87 -5.60 1.25
N PRO A 100 20.38 -6.56 2.05
CA PRO A 100 19.05 -6.51 2.67
C PRO A 100 18.77 -5.26 3.51
N LEU A 101 19.77 -4.70 4.20
CA LEU A 101 19.61 -3.48 4.98
C LEU A 101 19.37 -2.25 4.11
N TRP A 102 20.01 -2.15 2.94
CA TRP A 102 19.76 -1.10 1.99
C TRP A 102 18.37 -1.21 1.36
N VAL A 103 17.91 -2.43 1.09
CA VAL A 103 16.54 -2.64 0.61
C VAL A 103 15.54 -2.14 1.66
N LYS A 104 15.72 -2.49 2.95
CA LYS A 104 14.89 -1.99 4.05
C LYS A 104 14.90 -0.46 4.11
N PHE A 105 16.07 0.16 3.97
CA PHE A 105 16.19 1.62 3.94
C PHE A 105 15.34 2.24 2.83
N PHE A 106 15.52 1.79 1.59
CA PHE A 106 14.77 2.33 0.44
C PHE A 106 13.27 2.08 0.56
N VAL A 107 12.84 0.92 1.08
CA VAL A 107 11.43 0.62 1.35
C VAL A 107 10.84 1.66 2.31
N TYR A 108 11.44 1.81 3.47
CA TYR A 108 10.90 2.69 4.50
C TYR A 108 11.03 4.17 4.12
N ALA A 109 12.16 4.56 3.51
CA ALA A 109 12.39 5.95 3.06
C ALA A 109 11.43 6.38 1.94
N ALA A 110 11.05 5.46 1.05
CA ALA A 110 10.07 5.75 0.00
C ALA A 110 8.63 5.78 0.55
N LEU A 111 8.30 4.89 1.50
CA LEU A 111 6.95 4.78 2.04
C LEU A 111 6.56 5.94 2.95
N LEU A 112 7.46 6.38 3.83
CA LEU A 112 7.14 7.38 4.85
C LEU A 112 6.58 8.69 4.26
N PRO A 113 7.22 9.33 3.28
CA PRO A 113 6.67 10.53 2.66
C PRO A 113 5.34 10.26 1.92
N LEU A 114 5.17 9.10 1.28
CA LEU A 114 3.92 8.74 0.61
C LEU A 114 2.77 8.58 1.61
N ILE A 115 3.02 7.99 2.77
CA ILE A 115 2.04 7.87 3.85
C ILE A 115 1.64 9.25 4.35
N PHE A 116 2.60 10.14 4.60
CA PHE A 116 2.32 11.51 5.06
C PHE A 116 1.57 12.35 4.02
N LEU A 117 1.91 12.24 2.74
CA LEU A 117 1.18 12.92 1.66
C LEU A 117 -0.28 12.46 1.59
N GLN A 118 -0.52 11.15 1.73
CA GLN A 118 -1.88 10.61 1.80
C GLN A 118 -2.60 11.01 3.08
N ALA A 119 -1.91 11.00 4.22
CA ALA A 119 -2.45 11.43 5.51
C ALA A 119 -2.76 12.93 5.53
N ALA A 120 -1.97 13.77 4.88
CA ALA A 120 -2.24 15.20 4.74
C ALA A 120 -3.42 15.52 3.81
N GLY A 121 -3.91 14.52 3.04
CA GLY A 121 -5.02 14.73 2.11
C GLY A 121 -4.66 15.61 0.91
N PHE A 122 -3.40 15.62 0.54
CA PHE A 122 -2.91 16.40 -0.59
C PHE A 122 -3.59 15.96 -1.89
N ARG A 123 -4.28 16.89 -2.56
CA ARG A 123 -4.99 16.66 -3.83
C ARG A 123 -4.68 17.78 -4.81
N LYS A 124 -3.90 17.47 -5.83
CA LYS A 124 -3.58 18.39 -6.92
C LYS A 124 -3.70 17.66 -8.25
N PRO A 125 -4.74 17.95 -9.08
CA PRO A 125 -4.90 17.28 -10.38
C PRO A 125 -3.70 17.51 -11.28
N ILE A 126 -3.27 16.45 -11.96
CA ILE A 126 -2.14 16.50 -12.90
C ILE A 126 -2.71 16.78 -14.29
N LYS A 127 -2.32 17.90 -14.89
CA LYS A 127 -2.86 18.37 -16.18
C LYS A 127 -2.58 17.41 -17.35
N LYS A 128 -1.40 16.76 -17.37
CA LYS A 128 -1.00 15.78 -18.40
C LYS A 128 -0.92 14.38 -17.82
N GLU A 129 -2.07 13.77 -17.56
CA GLU A 129 -2.19 12.47 -16.89
C GLU A 129 -1.36 11.37 -17.59
N SER A 130 -1.50 11.23 -18.91
CA SER A 130 -0.78 10.21 -19.68
C SER A 130 0.73 10.40 -19.65
N ALA A 131 1.21 11.66 -19.74
CA ALA A 131 2.64 11.94 -19.68
C ALA A 131 3.22 11.65 -18.28
N ALA A 132 2.47 11.97 -17.21
CA ALA A 132 2.84 11.65 -15.85
C ALA A 132 2.74 10.15 -15.53
N GLY A 133 1.90 9.43 -16.26
CA GLY A 133 1.76 7.98 -16.15
C GLY A 133 3.04 7.21 -16.49
N VAL A 134 3.84 7.71 -17.44
CA VAL A 134 5.09 7.05 -17.86
C VAL A 134 6.12 6.98 -16.75
N PRO A 135 6.59 8.09 -16.15
CA PRO A 135 7.53 8.02 -15.05
C PRO A 135 6.95 7.37 -13.80
N LEU A 136 5.64 7.53 -13.57
CA LEU A 136 4.95 6.83 -12.49
C LEU A 136 5.01 5.32 -12.70
N GLY A 137 4.65 4.82 -13.89
CA GLY A 137 4.67 3.39 -14.21
C GLY A 137 6.05 2.77 -14.03
N MET A 138 7.09 3.44 -14.54
CA MET A 138 8.47 2.98 -14.34
C MET A 138 8.87 2.97 -12.86
N GLY A 139 8.52 4.03 -12.13
CA GLY A 139 8.82 4.14 -10.70
C GLY A 139 8.09 3.10 -9.85
N ILE A 140 6.80 2.87 -10.10
CA ILE A 140 6.05 1.84 -9.36
C ILE A 140 6.49 0.42 -9.73
N GLY A 141 6.84 0.16 -10.99
CA GLY A 141 7.41 -1.13 -11.39
C GLY A 141 8.71 -1.45 -10.66
N LEU A 142 9.62 -0.47 -10.60
CA LEU A 142 10.86 -0.56 -9.85
C LEU A 142 10.58 -0.75 -8.34
N LEU A 143 9.73 0.08 -7.76
CA LEU A 143 9.39 0.01 -6.34
C LEU A 143 8.71 -1.31 -5.99
N TYR A 144 7.74 -1.74 -6.79
CA TYR A 144 7.00 -2.97 -6.58
C TYR A 144 7.90 -4.21 -6.63
N SER A 145 8.75 -4.32 -7.64
CA SER A 145 9.64 -5.48 -7.79
C SER A 145 10.73 -5.56 -6.71
N ILE A 146 11.07 -4.46 -6.03
CA ILE A 146 11.99 -4.49 -4.88
C ILE A 146 11.23 -4.75 -3.57
N THR A 147 9.97 -4.26 -3.45
CA THR A 147 9.27 -4.10 -2.18
C THR A 147 7.89 -4.72 -2.12
N THR A 148 7.32 -5.12 -3.26
CA THR A 148 5.91 -5.45 -3.47
C THR A 148 4.92 -4.32 -3.11
N ILE A 149 5.40 -3.08 -2.93
CA ILE A 149 4.58 -1.95 -2.50
C ILE A 149 4.42 -0.95 -3.64
N SER A 150 3.21 -0.79 -4.15
CA SER A 150 2.83 0.20 -5.15
C SER A 150 1.50 0.90 -4.85
N GLY A 151 0.74 0.34 -3.91
CA GLY A 151 -0.60 0.84 -3.57
C GLY A 151 -0.64 2.33 -3.25
N PRO A 152 0.18 2.86 -2.32
CA PRO A 152 0.20 4.28 -1.97
C PRO A 152 0.45 5.23 -3.13
N PRO A 153 1.48 5.09 -3.97
CA PRO A 153 1.70 5.99 -5.11
C PRO A 153 0.58 5.91 -6.16
N ILE A 154 0.06 4.72 -6.46
CA ILE A 154 -1.07 4.55 -7.39
C ILE A 154 -2.32 5.22 -6.83
N ALA A 155 -2.61 4.98 -5.54
CA ALA A 155 -3.78 5.56 -4.89
C ALA A 155 -3.70 7.09 -4.81
N LEU A 156 -2.52 7.65 -4.54
CA LEU A 156 -2.30 9.10 -4.54
C LEU A 156 -2.53 9.68 -5.94
N PHE A 157 -1.99 9.05 -6.99
CA PHE A 157 -2.16 9.47 -8.35
C PHE A 157 -3.63 9.54 -8.76
N TRP A 158 -4.38 8.44 -8.64
CA TRP A 158 -5.79 8.39 -9.06
C TRP A 158 -6.71 9.23 -8.16
N SER A 159 -6.42 9.35 -6.87
CA SER A 159 -7.17 10.24 -5.97
C SER A 159 -7.04 11.70 -6.38
N ASN A 160 -5.87 12.11 -6.89
CA ASN A 160 -5.64 13.46 -7.38
C ASN A 160 -6.40 13.76 -8.68
N GLN A 161 -6.71 12.73 -9.46
CA GLN A 161 -7.45 12.86 -10.72
C GLN A 161 -8.97 12.81 -10.55
N GLY A 162 -9.48 12.79 -9.33
CA GLY A 162 -10.90 12.87 -9.04
C GLY A 162 -11.73 11.68 -9.53
N MET A 163 -11.12 10.49 -9.65
CA MET A 163 -11.81 9.28 -10.09
C MET A 163 -12.98 8.90 -9.18
N ALA A 164 -14.09 8.47 -9.77
CA ALA A 164 -15.20 7.86 -9.03
C ALA A 164 -14.73 6.57 -8.32
N LYS A 165 -15.36 6.24 -7.18
CA LYS A 165 -14.94 5.11 -6.31
C LYS A 165 -14.76 3.79 -7.05
N ASN A 166 -15.68 3.44 -7.96
CA ASN A 166 -15.63 2.17 -8.69
C ASN A 166 -14.59 2.20 -9.80
N GLU A 167 -14.44 3.32 -10.50
CA GLU A 167 -13.37 3.51 -11.49
C GLU A 167 -11.99 3.49 -10.85
N PHE A 168 -11.85 4.15 -9.68
CA PHE A 168 -10.62 4.10 -8.89
C PHE A 168 -10.22 2.64 -8.55
N LYS A 169 -11.15 1.85 -8.03
CA LYS A 169 -10.88 0.42 -7.72
C LYS A 169 -10.51 -0.38 -8.97
N ALA A 170 -11.19 -0.13 -10.10
CA ALA A 170 -10.90 -0.79 -11.36
C ALA A 170 -9.51 -0.40 -11.93
N ALA A 171 -9.16 0.89 -11.90
CA ALA A 171 -7.87 1.37 -12.36
C ALA A 171 -6.72 0.83 -11.49
N VAL A 172 -6.87 0.85 -10.17
CA VAL A 172 -5.90 0.27 -9.24
C VAL A 172 -5.73 -1.23 -9.49
N ALA A 173 -6.82 -1.98 -9.63
CA ALA A 173 -6.76 -3.41 -9.88
C ALA A 173 -6.07 -3.75 -11.22
N GLN A 174 -6.31 -2.98 -12.29
CA GLN A 174 -5.65 -3.18 -13.59
C GLN A 174 -4.14 -2.94 -13.52
N VAL A 175 -3.69 -1.88 -12.84
CA VAL A 175 -2.26 -1.62 -12.66
C VAL A 175 -1.62 -2.72 -11.82
N ARG A 176 -2.25 -3.08 -10.70
CA ARG A 176 -1.71 -4.07 -9.76
C ARG A 176 -1.66 -5.49 -10.32
N ILE A 177 -2.62 -5.89 -11.15
CA ILE A 177 -2.54 -7.20 -11.82
C ILE A 177 -1.39 -7.21 -12.82
N ALA A 178 -1.19 -6.15 -13.58
CA ALA A 178 -0.08 -6.06 -14.53
C ALA A 178 1.27 -6.14 -13.79
N GLU A 179 1.49 -5.32 -12.76
CA GLU A 179 2.75 -5.32 -12.01
C GLU A 179 3.04 -6.66 -11.32
N SER A 180 2.02 -7.30 -10.72
CA SER A 180 2.21 -8.58 -10.03
C SER A 180 2.55 -9.72 -10.99
N TYR A 181 1.88 -9.82 -12.14
CA TYR A 181 2.19 -10.86 -13.13
C TYR A 181 3.53 -10.63 -13.81
N ILE A 182 3.86 -9.39 -14.20
CA ILE A 182 5.16 -9.07 -14.80
C ILE A 182 6.28 -9.38 -13.80
N THR A 183 6.08 -9.05 -12.51
CA THR A 183 7.06 -9.36 -11.47
C THR A 183 7.16 -10.85 -11.19
N CYS A 184 6.05 -11.60 -11.19
CA CYS A 184 6.07 -13.08 -11.12
C CYS A 184 6.93 -13.68 -12.22
N ILE A 185 6.74 -13.24 -13.47
CA ILE A 185 7.53 -13.71 -14.60
C ILE A 185 9.01 -13.37 -14.42
N SER A 186 9.31 -12.11 -14.04
CA SER A 186 10.68 -11.67 -13.78
C SER A 186 11.36 -12.49 -12.66
N TYR A 187 10.65 -12.75 -11.57
CA TYR A 187 11.15 -13.55 -10.46
C TYR A 187 11.34 -15.03 -10.81
N ALA A 188 10.47 -15.59 -11.65
CA ALA A 188 10.62 -16.95 -12.17
C ALA A 188 11.90 -17.07 -13.03
N ILE A 189 12.12 -16.12 -13.94
CA ILE A 189 13.33 -16.07 -14.80
C ILE A 189 14.60 -15.93 -13.96
N LEU A 190 14.57 -15.15 -12.87
CA LEU A 190 15.69 -14.94 -11.98
C LEU A 190 15.87 -16.05 -10.93
N GLY A 191 15.02 -17.08 -10.92
CA GLY A 191 15.09 -18.18 -9.95
C GLY A 191 14.83 -17.79 -8.50
N LEU A 192 14.07 -16.72 -8.28
CA LEU A 192 13.76 -16.21 -6.92
C LEU A 192 12.68 -17.02 -6.18
N PHE A 193 11.96 -17.91 -6.88
CA PHE A 193 11.00 -18.81 -6.26
C PHE A 193 11.68 -20.08 -5.75
N THR A 194 11.66 -20.25 -4.44
CA THR A 194 12.24 -21.39 -3.73
C THR A 194 11.17 -22.27 -3.12
N ALA A 195 11.50 -23.47 -2.64
CA ALA A 195 10.58 -24.31 -1.88
C ALA A 195 9.99 -23.57 -0.68
N THR A 196 10.80 -22.76 0.02
CA THR A 196 10.35 -21.89 1.11
C THR A 196 9.30 -20.88 0.66
N THR A 197 9.43 -20.33 -0.55
CA THR A 197 8.45 -19.40 -1.10
C THR A 197 7.06 -20.05 -1.21
N PHE A 198 6.99 -21.26 -1.74
CA PHE A 198 5.71 -21.97 -1.90
C PHE A 198 5.10 -22.41 -0.56
N GLN A 199 5.94 -22.81 0.41
CA GLN A 199 5.47 -23.13 1.76
C GLN A 199 4.85 -21.90 2.45
N LEU A 200 5.51 -20.75 2.40
CA LEU A 200 5.02 -19.51 3.01
C LEU A 200 3.81 -18.95 2.22
N PHE A 201 3.80 -19.12 0.89
CA PHE A 201 2.66 -18.73 0.05
C PHE A 201 1.38 -19.42 0.49
N THR A 202 1.39 -20.73 0.71
CA THR A 202 0.18 -21.48 1.14
C THR A 202 -0.38 -20.93 2.45
N ILE A 203 0.49 -20.60 3.41
CA ILE A 203 0.11 -20.10 4.73
C ILE A 203 -0.41 -18.66 4.66
N THR A 204 0.17 -17.83 3.79
CA THR A 204 -0.23 -16.43 3.65
C THR A 204 -1.42 -16.24 2.73
N ALA A 205 -1.61 -17.11 1.72
CA ALA A 205 -2.72 -16.99 0.76
C ALA A 205 -4.08 -17.41 1.35
N VAL A 206 -4.12 -18.43 2.21
CA VAL A 206 -5.39 -18.90 2.80
C VAL A 206 -6.10 -17.82 3.60
N PRO A 207 -5.47 -17.08 4.53
CA PRO A 207 -6.11 -15.99 5.25
C PRO A 207 -6.61 -14.85 4.36
N VAL A 208 -6.00 -14.65 3.18
CA VAL A 208 -6.42 -13.63 2.22
C VAL A 208 -7.84 -13.88 1.70
N LEU A 209 -8.22 -15.14 1.51
CA LEU A 209 -9.56 -15.52 1.07
C LEU A 209 -10.65 -15.09 2.05
N LEU A 210 -10.33 -15.04 3.34
CA LEU A 210 -11.23 -14.56 4.40
C LEU A 210 -11.13 -13.04 4.59
N GLY A 211 -9.93 -12.49 4.55
CA GLY A 211 -9.69 -11.07 4.82
C GLY A 211 -10.34 -10.15 3.79
N ILE A 212 -10.27 -10.47 2.49
CA ILE A 212 -10.88 -9.65 1.44
C ILE A 212 -12.38 -9.47 1.63
N PRO A 213 -13.22 -10.52 1.71
CA PRO A 213 -14.66 -10.34 1.85
C PRO A 213 -15.03 -9.68 3.18
N LEU A 214 -14.32 -9.99 4.27
CA LEU A 214 -14.52 -9.31 5.56
C LEU A 214 -14.24 -7.82 5.46
N GLY A 215 -13.14 -7.43 4.81
CA GLY A 215 -12.78 -6.03 4.59
C GLY A 215 -13.79 -5.30 3.72
N MET A 216 -14.25 -5.92 2.64
CA MET A 216 -15.30 -5.37 1.77
C MET A 216 -16.59 -5.13 2.57
N PHE A 217 -17.01 -6.08 3.38
CA PHE A 217 -18.24 -6.01 4.17
C PHE A 217 -18.16 -4.94 5.26
N ILE A 218 -17.10 -4.92 6.06
CA ILE A 218 -16.99 -4.00 7.21
C ILE A 218 -16.74 -2.58 6.74
N VAL A 219 -15.83 -2.36 5.77
CA VAL A 219 -15.52 -1.00 5.26
C VAL A 219 -16.66 -0.43 4.43
N SER A 220 -17.59 -1.26 3.92
CA SER A 220 -18.82 -0.74 3.31
C SER A 220 -19.72 0.00 4.31
N LYS A 221 -19.63 -0.35 5.60
CA LYS A 221 -20.42 0.23 6.71
C LYS A 221 -19.73 1.39 7.42
N ILE A 222 -18.45 1.62 7.15
CA ILE A 222 -17.63 2.66 7.79
C ILE A 222 -17.25 3.69 6.72
N ALA A 223 -17.04 4.94 7.12
CA ALA A 223 -16.48 5.93 6.19
C ALA A 223 -15.07 5.49 5.75
N ALA A 224 -14.94 5.12 4.47
CA ALA A 224 -13.70 4.57 3.90
C ALA A 224 -12.48 5.49 4.14
N GLU A 225 -12.69 6.81 4.15
CA GLU A 225 -11.64 7.79 4.44
C GLU A 225 -11.14 7.69 5.88
N THR A 226 -12.03 7.51 6.85
CA THR A 226 -11.64 7.32 8.26
C THR A 226 -10.84 6.04 8.43
N PHE A 227 -11.32 4.95 7.85
CA PHE A 227 -10.61 3.67 7.89
C PHE A 227 -9.23 3.78 7.25
N ARG A 228 -9.13 4.45 6.09
CA ARG A 228 -7.85 4.72 5.42
C ARG A 228 -6.88 5.49 6.30
N ARG A 229 -7.34 6.53 7.01
CA ARG A 229 -6.50 7.34 7.90
C ARG A 229 -5.93 6.52 9.05
N PHE A 230 -6.74 5.69 9.69
CA PHE A 230 -6.25 4.80 10.75
C PHE A 230 -5.25 3.77 10.23
N ALA A 231 -5.52 3.16 9.07
CA ALA A 231 -4.57 2.23 8.45
C ALA A 231 -3.23 2.91 8.10
N MET A 232 -3.27 4.16 7.62
CA MET A 232 -2.07 4.94 7.33
C MET A 232 -1.31 5.32 8.60
N ALA A 233 -2.00 5.72 9.66
CA ALA A 233 -1.40 6.04 10.94
C ALA A 233 -0.67 4.82 11.54
N PHE A 234 -1.30 3.65 11.56
CA PHE A 234 -0.63 2.42 11.96
C PHE A 234 0.63 2.16 11.11
N ASN A 235 0.51 2.33 9.80
CA ASN A 235 1.62 2.10 8.88
C ASN A 235 2.77 3.10 9.07
N ALA A 236 2.47 4.39 9.35
CA ALA A 236 3.49 5.40 9.67
C ALA A 236 4.29 5.01 10.91
N GLY A 237 3.64 4.52 11.95
CA GLY A 237 4.28 4.03 13.16
C GLY A 237 5.25 2.87 12.90
N VAL A 238 4.81 1.87 12.11
CA VAL A 238 5.64 0.71 11.75
C VAL A 238 6.81 1.11 10.85
N VAL A 239 6.56 1.91 9.82
CA VAL A 239 7.58 2.38 8.87
C VAL A 239 8.62 3.26 9.58
N GLY A 240 8.17 4.17 10.46
CA GLY A 240 9.05 4.99 11.29
C GLY A 240 9.92 4.15 12.21
N PHE A 241 9.36 3.12 12.87
CA PHE A 241 10.12 2.17 13.66
C PHE A 241 11.14 1.40 12.81
N GLY A 242 10.71 0.87 11.65
CA GLY A 242 11.60 0.17 10.73
C GLY A 242 12.77 1.04 10.28
N LEU A 243 12.52 2.33 9.98
CA LEU A 243 13.56 3.28 9.60
C LEU A 243 14.51 3.60 10.77
N SER A 244 14.00 3.69 11.99
CA SER A 244 14.85 3.86 13.19
C SER A 244 15.80 2.67 13.39
N GLN A 245 15.34 1.44 13.13
CA GLN A 245 16.20 0.25 13.15
C GLN A 245 17.28 0.27 12.06
N VAL A 246 16.94 0.81 10.88
CA VAL A 246 17.92 0.99 9.80
C VAL A 246 18.97 2.04 10.17
N PHE A 247 18.59 3.14 10.81
CA PHE A 247 19.54 4.14 11.32
C PHE A 247 20.53 3.56 12.32
N LEU A 248 20.05 2.69 13.23
CA LEU A 248 20.92 1.99 14.17
C LEU A 248 21.88 1.03 13.47
N ASN A 249 21.37 0.19 12.55
CA ASN A 249 22.12 -0.97 12.06
C ASN A 249 22.92 -0.70 10.77
N LEU A 250 22.47 0.25 9.91
CA LEU A 250 23.13 0.56 8.65
C LEU A 250 24.03 1.78 8.77
N PHE A 251 23.58 2.82 9.48
CA PHE A 251 24.30 4.09 9.60
C PHE A 251 25.02 4.23 10.96
N ASN A 252 24.93 3.23 11.85
CA ASN A 252 25.52 3.24 13.19
C ASN A 252 25.20 4.52 13.99
N MET A 253 23.99 5.06 13.80
CA MET A 253 23.53 6.22 14.55
C MET A 253 23.20 5.85 16.00
N THR A 254 23.24 6.83 16.91
CA THR A 254 22.94 6.59 18.32
C THR A 254 21.47 6.19 18.50
N ALA A 255 21.22 5.36 19.53
CA ALA A 255 19.85 4.96 19.88
C ALA A 255 18.94 6.16 20.16
N VAL A 256 19.49 7.19 20.81
CA VAL A 256 18.76 8.43 21.11
C VAL A 256 18.28 9.10 19.81
N PHE A 257 19.15 9.30 18.83
CA PHE A 257 18.78 9.88 17.54
C PHE A 257 17.71 9.03 16.83
N SER A 258 17.95 7.73 16.73
CA SER A 258 17.08 6.82 15.98
C SER A 258 15.67 6.73 16.57
N TYR A 259 15.53 6.63 17.89
CA TYR A 259 14.23 6.59 18.52
C TYR A 259 13.56 7.96 18.64
N SER A 260 14.32 9.06 18.73
CA SER A 260 13.78 10.42 18.63
C SER A 260 13.17 10.67 17.24
N PHE A 261 13.78 10.16 16.18
CA PHE A 261 13.20 10.20 14.84
C PHE A 261 11.86 9.45 14.79
N TRP A 262 11.79 8.24 15.37
CA TRP A 262 10.54 7.49 15.45
C TRP A 262 9.45 8.23 16.23
N ALA A 263 9.80 8.80 17.39
CA ALA A 263 8.90 9.61 18.18
C ALA A 263 8.36 10.83 17.40
N LEU A 264 9.21 11.49 16.60
CA LEU A 264 8.81 12.59 15.72
C LEU A 264 7.81 12.12 14.64
N VAL A 265 8.07 10.97 14.02
CA VAL A 265 7.15 10.38 13.03
C VAL A 265 5.77 10.14 13.65
N ILE A 266 5.71 9.56 14.84
CA ILE A 266 4.45 9.32 15.57
C ILE A 266 3.77 10.65 15.91
N ALA A 267 4.52 11.65 16.37
CA ALA A 267 3.95 12.96 16.73
C ALA A 267 3.31 13.65 15.50
N ILE A 268 3.99 13.64 14.35
CA ILE A 268 3.46 14.17 13.08
C ILE A 268 2.18 13.43 12.68
N ASP A 269 2.21 12.10 12.74
CA ASP A 269 1.09 11.26 12.33
C ASP A 269 -0.14 11.49 13.21
N LEU A 270 0.05 11.52 14.53
CA LEU A 270 -1.02 11.82 15.48
C LEU A 270 -1.59 13.24 15.28
N ALA A 271 -0.73 14.22 14.96
CA ALA A 271 -1.18 15.58 14.65
C ALA A 271 -2.03 15.62 13.38
N LEU A 272 -1.66 14.88 12.33
CA LEU A 272 -2.44 14.76 11.08
C LEU A 272 -3.77 14.05 11.34
N LEU A 273 -3.77 12.98 12.11
CA LEU A 273 -4.99 12.25 12.47
C LEU A 273 -5.94 13.12 13.33
N TYR A 274 -5.40 13.83 14.30
CA TYR A 274 -6.16 14.77 15.13
C TYR A 274 -6.81 15.88 14.30
N ARG A 275 -6.06 16.51 13.40
CA ARG A 275 -6.61 17.54 12.49
C ARG A 275 -7.76 16.98 11.66
N TYR A 276 -7.60 15.79 11.09
CA TYR A 276 -8.66 15.15 10.34
C TYR A 276 -9.91 14.90 11.17
N MET A 277 -9.76 14.37 12.39
CA MET A 277 -10.89 14.11 13.30
C MET A 277 -11.62 15.41 13.70
N LYS A 278 -10.86 16.47 14.00
CA LYS A 278 -11.41 17.80 14.34
C LYS A 278 -12.17 18.43 13.17
N ASP A 279 -11.63 18.35 11.94
CA ASP A 279 -12.30 18.90 10.76
C ASP A 279 -13.57 18.11 10.44
N ARG A 280 -13.56 16.81 10.64
CA ARG A 280 -14.73 15.95 10.47
C ARG A 280 -15.83 16.26 11.48
N SER A 281 -15.52 16.49 12.75
CA SER A 281 -16.50 16.82 13.78
C SER A 281 -17.23 18.13 13.45
N LYS A 282 -16.53 19.14 12.96
CA LYS A 282 -17.13 20.41 12.49
C LYS A 282 -18.08 20.25 11.30
N THR A 283 -17.82 19.27 10.41
CA THR A 283 -18.67 19.00 9.25
C THR A 283 -19.95 18.23 9.64
N LEU A 284 -19.93 17.55 10.80
CA LEU A 284 -21.06 16.79 11.32
C LEU A 284 -21.93 17.59 12.29
N GLU A 285 -21.47 18.76 12.75
CA GLU A 285 -22.34 19.69 13.49
C GLU A 285 -23.47 20.16 12.57
N PRO A 286 -24.76 19.95 12.90
CA PRO A 286 -25.85 20.45 12.10
C PRO A 286 -25.72 21.98 12.04
N LYS A 287 -25.61 22.55 10.85
CA LYS A 287 -25.85 23.98 10.65
C LYS A 287 -27.27 24.23 11.14
N ILE A 288 -27.42 24.81 12.33
CA ILE A 288 -28.69 25.36 12.79
C ILE A 288 -29.03 26.45 11.78
N VAL A 289 -29.87 26.12 10.81
CA VAL A 289 -30.48 27.12 9.93
C VAL A 289 -31.43 27.87 10.84
N GLU A 290 -31.04 29.05 11.30
CA GLU A 290 -31.98 30.00 11.91
C GLU A 290 -33.04 30.30 10.86
N VAL A 291 -34.19 29.68 11.01
CA VAL A 291 -35.39 30.03 10.21
C VAL A 291 -35.78 31.42 10.66
N PRO A 292 -35.78 32.44 9.77
CA PRO A 292 -36.23 33.78 10.15
C PRO A 292 -37.69 33.66 10.56
N VAL A 293 -37.98 33.99 11.82
CA VAL A 293 -39.36 34.14 12.32
C VAL A 293 -39.97 35.29 11.54
N ALA A 294 -40.88 34.97 10.62
CA ALA A 294 -41.67 35.97 9.93
C ALA A 294 -42.48 36.73 11.00
N ARG A 295 -42.14 37.98 11.23
CA ARG A 295 -42.96 38.89 12.04
C ARG A 295 -44.24 39.14 11.27
N SER A 296 -45.34 38.59 11.72
CA SER A 296 -46.70 38.96 11.30
C SER A 296 -46.95 40.38 11.77
N SER A 297 -47.01 41.29 10.84
CA SER A 297 -47.65 42.62 10.99
C SER A 297 -49.13 42.54 10.70
#